data_26d074331f154e93c89c3a991e75c64a
#
_entry.id   26d074331f154e93c89c3a991e75c64a
#
_cell.length_a   1.000
_cell.length_b   1.000
_cell.length_c   1.000
_cell.angle_alpha   90.00
_cell.angle_beta   90.00
_cell.angle_gamma   90.00
#
_symmetry.space_group_name_H-M   'P 1'
#
loop_
_entity.id
_entity.type
_entity.pdbx_description
1 polymer ?
#
loop_
_entity_poly.entity_id
_entity_poly.type
_entity_poly.pdbx_seq_one_letter_code
_entity_poly.pdbx_strand_id
1 'polypeptide(L)'
;MTNNIEGKVVVITGASSGLGEAAARLLSEQGATVVLGARRADRIQALAEELNAKGGKALAQATDVIDRDQVKALVDSAVRTYGRIDTIINNAGLMPQSLLEALKIDEWDRMIDVNIKGVLYGIAAALPYMKEQKSGHIINVSSVAGHKVRPGSSVYAATKHAVRALSEGLRQEVKPYNIRTTIISPGAVATELPSTITDTETADRIQKFYNEVAIPADAFARTVIFAMSQPEDVDINEILFRPTRQEL
;
A
#
# COMPACT_ATOMS: atom_id res chain seq x y z
N MET A 1 -17.84 -7.73 -18.32
CA MET A 1 -17.67 -7.00 -17.04
C MET A 1 -17.23 -5.60 -17.39
N THR A 2 -17.91 -4.58 -16.89
CA THR A 2 -17.53 -3.19 -17.08
C THR A 2 -16.15 -2.97 -16.44
N ASN A 3 -15.22 -2.34 -17.16
CA ASN A 3 -13.92 -2.00 -16.62
C ASN A 3 -14.07 -0.80 -15.64
N ASN A 4 -14.39 -1.09 -14.37
CA ASN A 4 -14.56 -0.05 -13.34
C ASN A 4 -13.24 0.63 -12.92
N ILE A 5 -12.14 0.37 -13.61
CA ILE A 5 -10.81 0.91 -13.34
C ILE A 5 -10.45 2.03 -14.34
N GLU A 6 -10.92 1.92 -15.57
CA GLU A 6 -10.63 2.89 -16.61
C GLU A 6 -11.06 4.32 -16.18
N GLY A 7 -10.16 5.28 -16.34
CA GLY A 7 -10.37 6.68 -15.98
C GLY A 7 -10.32 7.00 -14.49
N LYS A 8 -10.19 6.02 -13.59
CA LYS A 8 -10.04 6.27 -12.15
C LYS A 8 -8.68 6.89 -11.84
N VAL A 9 -8.66 7.83 -10.91
CA VAL A 9 -7.44 8.47 -10.39
C VAL A 9 -7.00 7.77 -9.11
N VAL A 10 -5.82 7.15 -9.15
CA VAL A 10 -5.30 6.29 -8.08
C VAL A 10 -4.00 6.86 -7.53
N VAL A 11 -3.99 7.23 -6.26
CA VAL A 11 -2.79 7.65 -5.53
C VAL A 11 -2.16 6.42 -4.87
N ILE A 12 -0.83 6.23 -5.03
CA ILE A 12 -0.11 5.07 -4.51
C ILE A 12 1.09 5.54 -3.70
N THR A 13 1.14 5.24 -2.40
CA THR A 13 2.33 5.47 -1.57
C THR A 13 3.29 4.28 -1.65
N GLY A 14 4.61 4.55 -1.58
CA GLY A 14 5.63 3.50 -1.71
C GLY A 14 5.71 2.93 -3.13
N ALA A 15 5.45 3.75 -4.15
CA ALA A 15 5.37 3.33 -5.56
C ALA A 15 6.73 3.10 -6.24
N SER A 16 7.86 3.31 -5.56
CA SER A 16 9.21 3.24 -6.17
C SER A 16 9.75 1.82 -6.35
N SER A 17 9.07 0.79 -5.86
CA SER A 17 9.45 -0.62 -6.00
C SER A 17 8.36 -1.58 -5.54
N GLY A 18 8.54 -2.88 -5.81
CA GLY A 18 7.76 -3.98 -5.25
C GLY A 18 6.27 -3.88 -5.51
N LEU A 19 5.46 -3.98 -4.44
CA LEU A 19 3.99 -4.03 -4.55
C LEU A 19 3.41 -2.76 -5.17
N GLY A 20 3.90 -1.58 -4.74
CA GLY A 20 3.41 -0.28 -5.21
C GLY A 20 3.72 -0.05 -6.69
N GLU A 21 4.93 -0.40 -7.13
CA GLU A 21 5.31 -0.32 -8.55
C GLU A 21 4.48 -1.28 -9.40
N ALA A 22 4.34 -2.55 -8.97
CA ALA A 22 3.54 -3.54 -9.69
C ALA A 22 2.06 -3.11 -9.81
N ALA A 23 1.48 -2.56 -8.75
CA ALA A 23 0.13 -2.01 -8.78
C ALA A 23 0.01 -0.83 -9.75
N ALA A 24 0.99 0.10 -9.74
CA ALA A 24 1.00 1.25 -10.65
C ALA A 24 1.02 0.81 -12.12
N ARG A 25 1.87 -0.16 -12.46
CA ARG A 25 1.97 -0.70 -13.82
C ARG A 25 0.66 -1.32 -14.28
N LEU A 26 0.12 -2.25 -13.51
CA LEU A 26 -1.09 -2.97 -13.89
C LEU A 26 -2.32 -2.05 -13.92
N LEU A 27 -2.44 -1.10 -12.99
CA LEU A 27 -3.52 -0.10 -13.00
C LEU A 27 -3.44 0.81 -14.23
N SER A 28 -2.25 1.27 -14.60
CA SER A 28 -2.04 2.06 -15.82
C SER A 28 -2.42 1.27 -17.08
N GLU A 29 -2.06 -0.02 -17.17
CA GLU A 29 -2.46 -0.91 -18.26
C GLU A 29 -3.98 -1.10 -18.36
N GLN A 30 -4.69 -0.99 -17.22
CA GLN A 30 -6.16 -1.03 -17.16
C GLN A 30 -6.84 0.33 -17.39
N GLY A 31 -6.08 1.35 -17.77
CA GLY A 31 -6.60 2.68 -18.09
C GLY A 31 -6.79 3.62 -16.90
N ALA A 32 -6.29 3.28 -15.72
CA ALA A 32 -6.28 4.21 -14.59
C ALA A 32 -5.20 5.29 -14.78
N THR A 33 -5.47 6.47 -14.22
CA THR A 33 -4.46 7.51 -13.98
C THR A 33 -3.79 7.24 -12.64
N VAL A 34 -2.46 7.16 -12.60
CA VAL A 34 -1.72 6.84 -11.37
C VAL A 34 -0.88 8.00 -10.88
N VAL A 35 -0.96 8.31 -9.59
CA VAL A 35 -0.15 9.33 -8.92
C VAL A 35 0.77 8.64 -7.92
N LEU A 36 2.07 8.71 -8.19
CA LEU A 36 3.11 7.91 -7.57
C LEU A 36 3.82 8.70 -6.48
N GLY A 37 3.68 8.27 -5.22
CA GLY A 37 4.37 8.86 -4.07
C GLY A 37 5.45 7.93 -3.52
N ALA A 38 6.69 8.39 -3.43
CA ALA A 38 7.77 7.71 -2.72
C ALA A 38 8.94 8.67 -2.46
N ARG A 39 9.86 8.29 -1.55
CA ARG A 39 11.07 9.07 -1.23
C ARG A 39 12.10 9.06 -2.38
N ARG A 40 12.20 7.97 -3.14
CA ARG A 40 13.12 7.82 -4.28
C ARG A 40 12.50 8.48 -5.51
N ALA A 41 12.70 9.81 -5.59
CA ALA A 41 12.10 10.64 -6.63
C ALA A 41 12.51 10.22 -8.04
N ASP A 42 13.79 9.86 -8.24
CA ASP A 42 14.34 9.35 -9.49
C ASP A 42 13.57 8.11 -10.01
N ARG A 43 13.29 7.17 -9.14
CA ARG A 43 12.60 5.92 -9.52
C ARG A 43 11.13 6.15 -9.90
N ILE A 44 10.41 6.96 -9.12
CA ILE A 44 8.98 7.23 -9.45
C ILE A 44 8.86 8.14 -10.67
N GLN A 45 9.81 9.02 -10.90
CA GLN A 45 9.86 9.84 -12.11
C GLN A 45 10.07 8.97 -13.35
N ALA A 46 11.08 8.09 -13.32
CA ALA A 46 11.34 7.14 -14.42
C ALA A 46 10.12 6.22 -14.69
N LEU A 47 9.45 5.74 -13.61
CA LEU A 47 8.23 4.95 -13.75
C LEU A 47 7.11 5.75 -14.40
N ALA A 48 6.88 6.99 -13.97
CA ALA A 48 5.85 7.84 -14.56
C ALA A 48 6.12 8.13 -16.04
N GLU A 49 7.36 8.42 -16.40
CA GLU A 49 7.78 8.63 -17.80
C GLU A 49 7.54 7.37 -18.65
N GLU A 50 7.91 6.19 -18.14
CA GLU A 50 7.68 4.93 -18.82
C GLU A 50 6.19 4.67 -19.07
N LEU A 51 5.35 4.86 -18.03
CA LEU A 51 3.90 4.67 -18.14
C LEU A 51 3.27 5.65 -19.12
N ASN A 52 3.69 6.91 -19.09
CA ASN A 52 3.22 7.94 -20.03
C ASN A 52 3.63 7.62 -21.47
N ALA A 53 4.88 7.14 -21.68
CA ALA A 53 5.35 6.72 -23.00
C ALA A 53 4.56 5.54 -23.59
N LYS A 54 3.96 4.70 -22.73
CA LYS A 54 3.07 3.61 -23.11
C LYS A 54 1.61 4.04 -23.34
N GLY A 55 1.32 5.35 -23.28
CA GLY A 55 -0.03 5.89 -23.48
C GLY A 55 -0.88 5.96 -22.21
N GLY A 56 -0.33 5.61 -21.05
CA GLY A 56 -0.97 5.81 -19.75
C GLY A 56 -0.95 7.27 -19.28
N LYS A 57 -1.47 7.51 -18.08
CA LYS A 57 -1.41 8.79 -17.39
C LYS A 57 -0.80 8.61 -16.01
N ALA A 58 0.39 9.13 -15.80
CA ALA A 58 1.13 9.00 -14.55
C ALA A 58 1.74 10.33 -14.13
N LEU A 59 1.69 10.60 -12.83
CA LEU A 59 2.34 11.74 -12.17
C LEU A 59 3.20 11.22 -11.04
N ALA A 60 4.41 11.73 -10.87
CA ALA A 60 5.30 11.40 -9.79
C ALA A 60 5.47 12.59 -8.84
N GLN A 61 5.47 12.33 -7.53
CA GLN A 61 5.76 13.33 -6.51
C GLN A 61 6.58 12.71 -5.38
N ALA A 62 7.77 13.28 -5.11
CA ALA A 62 8.58 12.88 -3.97
C ALA A 62 7.76 13.03 -2.68
N THR A 63 7.67 11.95 -1.89
CA THR A 63 6.82 11.91 -0.70
C THR A 63 7.42 10.99 0.35
N ASP A 64 7.68 11.51 1.54
CA ASP A 64 7.91 10.71 2.73
C ASP A 64 6.60 10.60 3.52
N VAL A 65 6.13 9.37 3.75
CA VAL A 65 4.84 9.15 4.42
C VAL A 65 4.83 9.46 5.91
N ILE A 66 6.00 9.70 6.54
CA ILE A 66 6.08 10.18 7.92
C ILE A 66 5.81 11.69 8.03
N ASP A 67 5.85 12.40 6.91
CA ASP A 67 5.52 13.82 6.80
C ASP A 67 4.08 13.97 6.27
N ARG A 68 3.19 14.38 7.15
CA ARG A 68 1.76 14.53 6.82
C ARG A 68 1.51 15.57 5.71
N ASP A 69 2.33 16.62 5.65
CA ASP A 69 2.13 17.69 4.70
C ASP A 69 2.58 17.26 3.30
N GLN A 70 3.62 16.41 3.19
CA GLN A 70 4.00 15.77 1.94
C GLN A 70 2.95 14.78 1.45
N VAL A 71 2.34 13.99 2.35
CA VAL A 71 1.24 13.08 1.98
C VAL A 71 0.02 13.87 1.51
N LYS A 72 -0.30 14.96 2.20
CA LYS A 72 -1.36 15.87 1.76
C LYS A 72 -1.06 16.45 0.38
N ALA A 73 0.16 16.96 0.16
CA ALA A 73 0.58 17.51 -1.13
C ALA A 73 0.50 16.48 -2.27
N LEU A 74 0.80 15.19 -2.00
CA LEU A 74 0.65 14.11 -2.97
C LEU A 74 -0.81 13.96 -3.42
N VAL A 75 -1.75 13.90 -2.48
CA VAL A 75 -3.18 13.79 -2.78
C VAL A 75 -3.71 15.08 -3.45
N ASP A 76 -3.30 16.25 -2.95
CA ASP A 76 -3.67 17.54 -3.55
C ASP A 76 -3.18 17.64 -5.00
N SER A 77 -2.02 17.05 -5.34
CA SER A 77 -1.51 17.04 -6.71
C SER A 77 -2.40 16.21 -7.64
N ALA A 78 -2.94 15.09 -7.17
CA ALA A 78 -3.90 14.29 -7.92
C ALA A 78 -5.17 15.09 -8.23
N VAL A 79 -5.74 15.72 -7.20
CA VAL A 79 -6.97 16.51 -7.33
C VAL A 79 -6.74 17.74 -8.21
N ARG A 80 -5.64 18.47 -8.01
CA ARG A 80 -5.30 19.66 -8.81
C ARG A 80 -5.11 19.33 -10.28
N THR A 81 -4.48 18.19 -10.59
CA THR A 81 -4.12 17.82 -11.98
C THR A 81 -5.26 17.11 -12.69
N TYR A 82 -6.02 16.28 -11.99
CA TYR A 82 -7.02 15.40 -12.60
C TYR A 82 -8.46 15.64 -12.10
N GLY A 83 -8.66 16.61 -11.20
CA GLY A 83 -9.97 17.04 -10.71
C GLY A 83 -10.59 16.13 -9.64
N ARG A 84 -9.98 14.99 -9.31
CA ARG A 84 -10.54 13.99 -8.40
C ARG A 84 -9.49 13.05 -7.81
N ILE A 85 -9.90 12.29 -6.80
CA ILE A 85 -9.21 11.09 -6.33
C ILE A 85 -10.24 9.98 -6.14
N ASP A 86 -10.08 8.84 -6.83
CA ASP A 86 -10.98 7.70 -6.72
C ASP A 86 -10.47 6.65 -5.74
N THR A 87 -9.16 6.42 -5.72
CA THR A 87 -8.55 5.42 -4.84
C THR A 87 -7.25 5.94 -4.26
N ILE A 88 -7.02 5.67 -2.97
CA ILE A 88 -5.70 5.74 -2.38
C ILE A 88 -5.24 4.35 -1.95
N ILE A 89 -4.00 3.98 -2.31
CA ILE A 89 -3.35 2.75 -1.88
C ILE A 89 -2.25 3.12 -0.89
N ASN A 90 -2.53 2.95 0.40
CA ASN A 90 -1.57 3.12 1.48
C ASN A 90 -0.68 1.88 1.55
N ASN A 91 0.34 1.85 0.69
CA ASN A 91 1.23 0.70 0.50
C ASN A 91 2.62 0.90 1.12
N ALA A 92 3.09 2.14 1.30
CA ALA A 92 4.40 2.38 1.90
C ALA A 92 4.55 1.64 3.24
N GLY A 93 5.67 0.95 3.41
CA GLY A 93 5.94 0.17 4.61
C GLY A 93 7.38 -0.29 4.70
N LEU A 94 7.77 -0.69 5.90
CA LEU A 94 9.07 -1.31 6.19
C LEU A 94 8.91 -2.41 7.23
N MET A 95 9.90 -3.32 7.30
CA MET A 95 9.80 -4.55 8.08
C MET A 95 11.13 -4.89 8.79
N PRO A 96 11.80 -3.96 9.48
CA PRO A 96 12.92 -4.36 10.32
C PRO A 96 12.40 -5.33 11.39
N GLN A 97 13.03 -6.48 11.47
CA GLN A 97 12.66 -7.56 12.39
C GLN A 97 13.85 -7.94 13.24
N SER A 98 13.62 -8.12 14.53
CA SER A 98 14.57 -8.63 15.53
C SER A 98 13.81 -9.13 16.76
N LEU A 99 14.45 -9.93 17.61
CA LEU A 99 13.90 -10.20 18.94
C LEU A 99 13.78 -8.90 19.73
N LEU A 100 12.76 -8.78 20.61
CA LEU A 100 12.56 -7.56 21.39
C LEU A 100 13.73 -7.26 22.32
N GLU A 101 14.44 -8.28 22.81
CA GLU A 101 15.62 -8.12 23.65
C GLU A 101 16.79 -7.43 22.94
N ALA A 102 16.77 -7.35 21.61
CA ALA A 102 17.77 -6.59 20.85
C ALA A 102 17.61 -5.07 20.99
N LEU A 103 16.51 -4.60 21.58
CA LEU A 103 16.21 -3.20 21.95
C LEU A 103 16.45 -2.21 20.80
N LYS A 104 16.11 -2.57 19.56
CA LYS A 104 16.24 -1.69 18.39
C LYS A 104 15.12 -0.64 18.35
N ILE A 105 15.11 0.26 19.34
CA ILE A 105 14.00 1.21 19.60
C ILE A 105 13.76 2.13 18.40
N ASP A 106 14.82 2.65 17.78
CA ASP A 106 14.69 3.53 16.60
C ASP A 106 13.98 2.83 15.42
N GLU A 107 14.17 1.51 15.27
CA GLU A 107 13.46 0.74 14.26
C GLU A 107 11.98 0.55 14.61
N TRP A 108 11.66 0.41 15.90
CA TRP A 108 10.28 0.32 16.36
C TRP A 108 9.53 1.62 16.09
N ASP A 109 10.12 2.76 16.47
CA ASP A 109 9.55 4.09 16.23
C ASP A 109 9.33 4.31 14.73
N ARG A 110 10.33 3.99 13.93
CA ARG A 110 10.25 4.11 12.47
C ARG A 110 9.17 3.21 11.86
N MET A 111 8.97 1.98 12.37
CA MET A 111 7.87 1.11 11.91
C MET A 111 6.50 1.71 12.25
N ILE A 112 6.34 2.29 13.44
CA ILE A 112 5.11 2.95 13.85
C ILE A 112 4.85 4.17 12.96
N ASP A 113 5.86 5.00 12.73
CA ASP A 113 5.74 6.20 11.92
C ASP A 113 5.35 5.88 10.47
N VAL A 114 6.02 4.91 9.85
CA VAL A 114 5.74 4.56 8.46
C VAL A 114 4.48 3.72 8.32
N ASN A 115 4.37 2.62 9.07
CA ASN A 115 3.33 1.61 8.82
C ASN A 115 1.98 1.98 9.43
N ILE A 116 1.94 2.85 10.46
CA ILE A 116 0.70 3.29 11.12
C ILE A 116 0.40 4.75 10.77
N LYS A 117 1.28 5.69 11.15
CA LYS A 117 1.03 7.11 10.89
C LYS A 117 0.95 7.42 9.41
N GLY A 118 1.81 6.79 8.56
CA GLY A 118 1.75 6.93 7.11
C GLY A 118 0.38 6.55 6.53
N VAL A 119 -0.23 5.47 7.04
CA VAL A 119 -1.60 5.07 6.65
C VAL A 119 -2.63 6.09 7.10
N LEU A 120 -2.53 6.56 8.35
CA LEU A 120 -3.43 7.60 8.89
C LEU A 120 -3.33 8.91 8.11
N TYR A 121 -2.13 9.32 7.69
CA TYR A 121 -1.94 10.52 6.89
C TYR A 121 -2.52 10.38 5.48
N GLY A 122 -2.39 9.19 4.87
CA GLY A 122 -3.05 8.88 3.60
C GLY A 122 -4.58 8.96 3.70
N ILE A 123 -5.15 8.39 4.75
CA ILE A 123 -6.59 8.50 5.04
C ILE A 123 -6.99 9.96 5.24
N ALA A 124 -6.27 10.70 6.08
CA ALA A 124 -6.56 12.09 6.40
C ALA A 124 -6.50 13.00 5.15
N ALA A 125 -5.57 12.73 4.23
CA ALA A 125 -5.41 13.50 3.01
C ALA A 125 -6.52 13.21 1.98
N ALA A 126 -6.92 11.95 1.82
CA ALA A 126 -7.89 11.55 0.79
C ALA A 126 -9.35 11.74 1.23
N LEU A 127 -9.65 11.48 2.49
CA LEU A 127 -11.02 11.42 3.02
C LEU A 127 -11.86 12.70 2.79
N PRO A 128 -11.34 13.93 2.95
CA PRO A 128 -12.13 15.14 2.68
C PRO A 128 -12.66 15.19 1.24
N TYR A 129 -11.80 14.89 0.26
CA TYR A 129 -12.18 14.88 -1.15
C TYR A 129 -13.18 13.78 -1.47
N MET A 130 -12.95 12.56 -0.96
CA MET A 130 -13.86 11.44 -1.18
C MET A 130 -15.23 11.65 -0.51
N LYS A 131 -15.28 12.32 0.64
CA LYS A 131 -16.55 12.72 1.29
C LYS A 131 -17.34 13.72 0.44
N GLU A 132 -16.68 14.72 -0.14
CA GLU A 132 -17.29 15.71 -1.04
C GLU A 132 -17.79 15.03 -2.32
N GLN A 133 -17.00 14.11 -2.88
CA GLN A 133 -17.37 13.30 -4.05
C GLN A 133 -18.50 12.31 -3.77
N LYS A 134 -18.76 11.96 -2.50
CA LYS A 134 -19.63 10.85 -2.06
C LYS A 134 -19.26 9.52 -2.73
N SER A 135 -18.00 9.33 -2.98
CA SER A 135 -17.43 8.15 -3.62
C SER A 135 -15.93 8.10 -3.35
N GLY A 136 -15.39 6.91 -3.15
CA GLY A 136 -13.97 6.70 -2.96
C GLY A 136 -13.65 5.26 -2.61
N HIS A 137 -12.36 4.93 -2.64
CA HIS A 137 -11.87 3.63 -2.20
C HIS A 137 -10.52 3.79 -1.48
N ILE A 138 -10.44 3.37 -0.23
CA ILE A 138 -9.22 3.39 0.56
C ILE A 138 -8.71 1.96 0.70
N ILE A 139 -7.56 1.68 0.10
CA ILE A 139 -6.91 0.37 0.16
C ILE A 139 -5.69 0.48 1.07
N ASN A 140 -5.70 -0.28 2.18
CA ASN A 140 -4.62 -0.31 3.15
C ASN A 140 -3.87 -1.65 3.08
N VAL A 141 -2.54 -1.58 2.92
CA VAL A 141 -1.71 -2.78 2.81
C VAL A 141 -1.28 -3.25 4.20
N SER A 142 -1.85 -4.38 4.63
CA SER A 142 -1.44 -5.10 5.82
C SER A 142 -0.43 -6.20 5.46
N SER A 143 -0.56 -7.37 6.05
CA SER A 143 0.29 -8.56 5.85
C SER A 143 -0.36 -9.76 6.51
N VAL A 144 0.07 -10.98 6.16
CA VAL A 144 -0.19 -12.17 6.99
C VAL A 144 0.29 -11.99 8.44
N ALA A 145 1.31 -11.14 8.66
CA ALA A 145 1.75 -10.75 10.00
C ALA A 145 0.71 -9.92 10.77
N GLY A 146 -0.28 -9.34 10.11
CA GLY A 146 -1.46 -8.72 10.74
C GLY A 146 -2.49 -9.73 11.25
N HIS A 147 -2.26 -11.05 11.06
CA HIS A 147 -3.12 -12.15 11.50
C HIS A 147 -2.41 -13.12 12.42
N LYS A 148 -1.08 -13.23 12.31
CA LYS A 148 -0.24 -14.12 13.13
C LYS A 148 1.03 -13.44 13.53
N VAL A 149 1.44 -13.64 14.77
CA VAL A 149 2.69 -13.14 15.34
C VAL A 149 3.71 -14.28 15.39
N ARG A 150 4.97 -13.98 15.10
CA ARG A 150 6.10 -14.90 15.23
C ARG A 150 7.24 -14.24 16.02
N PRO A 151 8.10 -15.00 16.69
CA PRO A 151 9.31 -14.46 17.29
C PRO A 151 10.11 -13.62 16.30
N GLY A 152 10.58 -12.46 16.74
CA GLY A 152 11.31 -11.49 15.92
C GLY A 152 10.44 -10.56 15.09
N SER A 153 9.13 -10.82 14.96
CA SER A 153 8.23 -9.96 14.18
C SER A 153 7.23 -9.13 15.01
N SER A 154 7.40 -9.06 16.33
CA SER A 154 6.39 -8.53 17.25
C SER A 154 5.93 -7.11 16.90
N VAL A 155 6.87 -6.17 16.71
CA VAL A 155 6.52 -4.76 16.41
C VAL A 155 5.95 -4.64 14.99
N TYR A 156 6.57 -5.29 14.01
CA TYR A 156 6.01 -5.32 12.66
C TYR A 156 4.58 -5.88 12.64
N ALA A 157 4.37 -7.02 13.29
CA ALA A 157 3.05 -7.64 13.40
C ALA A 157 2.05 -6.71 14.10
N ALA A 158 2.45 -6.04 15.18
CA ALA A 158 1.61 -5.05 15.87
C ALA A 158 1.19 -3.92 14.94
N THR A 159 2.12 -3.38 14.11
CA THR A 159 1.76 -2.34 13.13
C THR A 159 0.74 -2.84 12.10
N LYS A 160 0.87 -4.10 11.64
CA LYS A 160 -0.04 -4.68 10.65
C LYS A 160 -1.40 -5.09 11.24
N HIS A 161 -1.46 -5.47 12.54
CA HIS A 161 -2.72 -5.58 13.27
C HIS A 161 -3.39 -4.23 13.46
N ALA A 162 -2.62 -3.17 13.79
CA ALA A 162 -3.15 -1.82 13.89
C ALA A 162 -3.79 -1.33 12.58
N VAL A 163 -3.15 -1.57 11.44
CA VAL A 163 -3.72 -1.23 10.12
C VAL A 163 -5.06 -1.92 9.89
N ARG A 164 -5.21 -3.19 10.30
CA ARG A 164 -6.49 -3.91 10.18
C ARG A 164 -7.56 -3.29 11.07
N ALA A 165 -7.25 -3.01 12.34
CA ALA A 165 -8.19 -2.37 13.26
C ALA A 165 -8.62 -0.98 12.79
N LEU A 166 -7.66 -0.15 12.33
CA LEU A 166 -7.93 1.17 11.76
C LEU A 166 -8.83 1.10 10.52
N SER A 167 -8.58 0.13 9.64
CA SER A 167 -9.36 -0.04 8.41
C SER A 167 -10.81 -0.46 8.70
N GLU A 168 -11.01 -1.35 9.67
CA GLU A 168 -12.36 -1.77 10.07
C GLU A 168 -13.13 -0.61 10.75
N GLY A 169 -12.48 0.17 11.61
CA GLY A 169 -13.09 1.38 12.17
C GLY A 169 -13.47 2.38 11.07
N LEU A 170 -12.53 2.67 10.17
CA LEU A 170 -12.77 3.56 9.03
C LEU A 170 -13.96 3.11 8.18
N ARG A 171 -14.04 1.81 7.84
CA ARG A 171 -15.13 1.22 7.04
C ARG A 171 -16.50 1.56 7.61
N GLN A 172 -16.64 1.45 8.94
CA GLN A 172 -17.90 1.76 9.64
C GLN A 172 -18.22 3.26 9.59
N GLU A 173 -17.22 4.12 9.75
CA GLU A 173 -17.36 5.56 9.81
C GLU A 173 -17.66 6.19 8.44
N VAL A 174 -17.11 5.64 7.35
CA VAL A 174 -17.23 6.22 6.00
C VAL A 174 -18.44 5.71 5.19
N LYS A 175 -19.15 4.73 5.72
CA LYS A 175 -20.36 4.19 5.09
C LYS A 175 -21.37 5.26 4.61
N PRO A 176 -21.66 6.34 5.39
CA PRO A 176 -22.59 7.38 4.94
C PRO A 176 -22.16 8.15 3.70
N TYR A 177 -20.88 8.03 3.31
CA TYR A 177 -20.27 8.73 2.18
C TYR A 177 -20.05 7.83 0.97
N ASN A 178 -20.53 6.59 0.99
CA ASN A 178 -20.32 5.61 -0.08
C ASN A 178 -18.83 5.41 -0.42
N ILE A 179 -17.98 5.35 0.61
CA ILE A 179 -16.54 5.12 0.49
C ILE A 179 -16.25 3.67 0.89
N ARG A 180 -15.57 2.94 0.02
CA ARG A 180 -15.15 1.55 0.25
C ARG A 180 -13.81 1.51 0.99
N THR A 181 -13.61 0.46 1.78
CA THR A 181 -12.35 0.25 2.52
C THR A 181 -11.92 -1.20 2.40
N THR A 182 -10.77 -1.43 1.77
CA THR A 182 -10.19 -2.76 1.57
C THR A 182 -8.86 -2.90 2.30
N ILE A 183 -8.70 -4.00 3.01
CA ILE A 183 -7.41 -4.44 3.55
C ILE A 183 -6.85 -5.51 2.61
N ILE A 184 -5.60 -5.35 2.16
CA ILE A 184 -4.91 -6.43 1.45
C ILE A 184 -3.76 -6.92 2.33
N SER A 185 -3.76 -8.21 2.65
CA SER A 185 -2.83 -8.89 3.57
C SER A 185 -1.99 -9.93 2.81
N PRO A 186 -0.89 -9.52 2.12
CA PRO A 186 -0.04 -10.45 1.40
C PRO A 186 0.77 -11.37 2.33
N GLY A 187 1.07 -12.57 1.85
CA GLY A 187 2.17 -13.41 2.32
C GLY A 187 3.52 -12.95 1.74
N ALA A 188 4.43 -13.90 1.53
CA ALA A 188 5.75 -13.61 0.97
C ALA A 188 5.64 -13.27 -0.53
N VAL A 189 5.91 -12.01 -0.85
CA VAL A 189 5.94 -11.48 -2.22
C VAL A 189 7.33 -10.90 -2.49
N ALA A 190 7.90 -11.20 -3.66
CA ALA A 190 9.23 -10.77 -4.06
C ALA A 190 9.30 -9.23 -4.17
N THR A 191 9.93 -8.60 -3.19
CA THR A 191 10.08 -7.15 -3.05
C THR A 191 11.39 -6.82 -2.36
N GLU A 192 11.74 -5.54 -2.28
CA GLU A 192 12.88 -5.05 -1.48
C GLU A 192 12.58 -5.03 0.05
N LEU A 193 11.38 -5.42 0.49
CA LEU A 193 10.98 -5.31 1.91
C LEU A 193 11.92 -6.04 2.88
N PRO A 194 12.41 -7.27 2.59
CA PRO A 194 13.38 -7.96 3.44
C PRO A 194 14.69 -7.18 3.65
N SER A 195 15.12 -6.34 2.70
CA SER A 195 16.33 -5.54 2.85
C SER A 195 16.24 -4.44 3.93
N THR A 196 15.06 -4.23 4.51
CA THR A 196 14.88 -3.31 5.65
C THR A 196 15.28 -3.94 6.99
N ILE A 197 15.58 -5.25 7.03
CA ILE A 197 15.99 -5.99 8.23
C ILE A 197 17.48 -5.76 8.46
N THR A 198 17.83 -5.21 9.61
CA THR A 198 19.22 -4.88 9.97
C THR A 198 19.87 -5.94 10.87
N ASP A 199 19.07 -6.82 11.48
CA ASP A 199 19.56 -7.97 12.24
C ASP A 199 20.00 -9.07 11.28
N THR A 200 21.30 -9.36 11.26
CA THR A 200 21.91 -10.22 10.23
C THR A 200 21.32 -11.63 10.22
N GLU A 201 21.17 -12.25 11.41
CA GLU A 201 20.63 -13.61 11.51
C GLU A 201 19.17 -13.66 11.02
N THR A 202 18.37 -12.68 11.42
CA THR A 202 16.99 -12.56 10.97
C THR A 202 16.90 -12.26 9.47
N ALA A 203 17.77 -11.39 8.95
CA ALA A 203 17.82 -11.06 7.53
C ALA A 203 18.12 -12.30 6.68
N ASP A 204 19.14 -13.08 7.04
CA ASP A 204 19.52 -14.30 6.33
C ASP A 204 18.38 -15.34 6.35
N ARG A 205 17.76 -15.55 7.50
CA ARG A 205 16.63 -16.46 7.66
C ARG A 205 15.44 -16.04 6.81
N ILE A 206 15.10 -14.76 6.82
CA ILE A 206 13.97 -14.23 6.05
C ILE A 206 14.30 -14.26 4.56
N GLN A 207 15.52 -13.91 4.16
CA GLN A 207 15.93 -13.98 2.76
C GLN A 207 15.87 -15.41 2.21
N LYS A 208 16.33 -16.40 2.99
CA LYS A 208 16.19 -17.81 2.62
C LYS A 208 14.73 -18.21 2.44
N PHE A 209 13.87 -17.84 3.40
CA PHE A 209 12.44 -18.11 3.30
C PHE A 209 11.80 -17.46 2.05
N TYR A 210 12.13 -16.18 1.75
CA TYR A 210 11.62 -15.52 0.56
C TYR A 210 12.09 -16.19 -0.74
N ASN A 211 13.36 -16.61 -0.81
CA ASN A 211 13.90 -17.33 -1.98
C ASN A 211 13.17 -18.65 -2.24
N GLU A 212 12.66 -19.31 -1.19
CA GLU A 212 11.96 -20.60 -1.30
C GLU A 212 10.49 -20.43 -1.71
N VAL A 213 9.81 -19.40 -1.20
CA VAL A 213 8.34 -19.33 -1.29
C VAL A 213 7.77 -18.09 -1.98
N ALA A 214 8.53 -17.00 -2.09
CA ALA A 214 7.99 -15.74 -2.56
C ALA A 214 7.45 -15.83 -4.00
N ILE A 215 6.31 -15.19 -4.24
CA ILE A 215 5.70 -15.05 -5.56
C ILE A 215 5.93 -13.64 -6.12
N PRO A 216 5.84 -13.43 -7.46
CA PRO A 216 5.98 -12.12 -8.07
C PRO A 216 5.00 -11.08 -7.53
N ALA A 217 5.39 -9.79 -7.59
CA ALA A 217 4.59 -8.67 -7.07
C ALA A 217 3.29 -8.41 -7.84
N ASP A 218 3.17 -8.91 -9.07
CA ASP A 218 1.94 -8.86 -9.86
C ASP A 218 0.78 -9.60 -9.19
N ALA A 219 1.05 -10.59 -8.34
CA ALA A 219 0.02 -11.25 -7.54
C ALA A 219 -0.73 -10.25 -6.65
N PHE A 220 -0.02 -9.30 -6.02
CA PHE A 220 -0.64 -8.21 -5.27
C PHE A 220 -1.41 -7.25 -6.21
N ALA A 221 -0.81 -6.86 -7.33
CA ALA A 221 -1.46 -5.97 -8.29
C ALA A 221 -2.80 -6.54 -8.79
N ARG A 222 -2.87 -7.84 -9.06
CA ARG A 222 -4.13 -8.51 -9.42
C ARG A 222 -5.18 -8.47 -8.31
N THR A 223 -4.80 -8.53 -7.03
CA THR A 223 -5.77 -8.40 -5.93
C THR A 223 -6.29 -6.97 -5.78
N VAL A 224 -5.44 -5.97 -6.06
CA VAL A 224 -5.87 -4.56 -6.15
C VAL A 224 -6.90 -4.39 -7.28
N ILE A 225 -6.60 -4.90 -8.49
CA ILE A 225 -7.52 -4.89 -9.63
C ILE A 225 -8.85 -5.56 -9.26
N PHE A 226 -8.79 -6.74 -8.63
CA PHE A 226 -10.01 -7.45 -8.21
C PHE A 226 -10.86 -6.60 -7.25
N ALA A 227 -10.27 -5.99 -6.22
CA ALA A 227 -11.01 -5.16 -5.28
C ALA A 227 -11.59 -3.90 -5.94
N MET A 228 -10.84 -3.26 -6.83
CA MET A 228 -11.28 -2.03 -7.50
C MET A 228 -12.33 -2.29 -8.59
N SER A 229 -12.28 -3.42 -9.28
CA SER A 229 -13.19 -3.77 -10.37
C SER A 229 -14.61 -4.12 -9.93
N GLN A 230 -14.83 -4.32 -8.62
CA GLN A 230 -16.16 -4.62 -8.12
C GLN A 230 -17.14 -3.47 -8.35
N PRO A 231 -18.44 -3.73 -8.49
CA PRO A 231 -19.48 -2.71 -8.53
C PRO A 231 -19.40 -1.77 -7.30
N GLU A 232 -19.93 -0.56 -7.44
CA GLU A 232 -19.82 0.47 -6.39
C GLU A 232 -20.55 0.10 -5.09
N ASP A 233 -21.54 -0.78 -5.17
CA ASP A 233 -22.31 -1.33 -4.04
C ASP A 233 -21.66 -2.55 -3.38
N VAL A 234 -20.51 -3.00 -3.90
CA VAL A 234 -19.72 -4.12 -3.33
C VAL A 234 -18.43 -3.61 -2.71
N ASP A 235 -18.30 -3.76 -1.40
CA ASP A 235 -17.10 -3.43 -0.63
C ASP A 235 -16.36 -4.71 -0.21
N ILE A 236 -15.24 -5.01 -0.86
CA ILE A 236 -14.36 -6.12 -0.46
C ILE A 236 -13.54 -5.64 0.74
N ASN A 237 -13.86 -6.09 1.93
CA ASN A 237 -13.28 -5.57 3.16
C ASN A 237 -11.89 -6.12 3.47
N GLU A 238 -11.62 -7.39 3.13
CA GLU A 238 -10.29 -7.97 3.33
C GLU A 238 -9.95 -9.05 2.29
N ILE A 239 -8.71 -9.01 1.80
CA ILE A 239 -8.12 -10.05 0.95
C ILE A 239 -6.84 -10.53 1.62
N LEU A 240 -6.85 -11.77 2.11
CA LEU A 240 -5.68 -12.46 2.64
C LEU A 240 -5.23 -13.51 1.65
N PHE A 241 -3.99 -13.40 1.18
CA PHE A 241 -3.43 -14.41 0.27
C PHE A 241 -1.99 -14.77 0.63
N ARG A 242 -1.58 -15.96 0.25
CA ARG A 242 -0.23 -16.51 0.44
C ARG A 242 0.23 -17.20 -0.82
N PRO A 243 1.54 -17.28 -1.05
CA PRO A 243 2.09 -18.31 -1.93
C PRO A 243 1.56 -19.69 -1.51
N THR A 244 1.25 -20.55 -2.46
CA THR A 244 0.77 -21.91 -2.17
C THR A 244 1.77 -22.76 -1.39
N ARG A 245 3.07 -22.40 -1.46
CA ARG A 245 4.15 -23.05 -0.72
C ARG A 245 4.40 -22.44 0.67
N GLN A 246 3.74 -21.34 1.01
CA GLN A 246 3.86 -20.72 2.31
C GLN A 246 2.88 -21.35 3.29
N GLU A 247 3.41 -22.03 4.31
CA GLU A 247 2.60 -22.72 5.32
C GLU A 247 1.88 -21.76 6.28
N LEU A 248 2.56 -20.72 6.76
CA LEU A 248 2.05 -19.77 7.77
C LEU A 248 2.21 -18.33 7.30
#